data_08b97e5b7e76c1f2d9c8480a65e6c00b
#
_entry.id   08b97e5b7e76c1f2d9c8480a65e6c00b
#
_cell.length_a   1.000
_cell.length_b   1.000
_cell.length_c   1.000
_cell.angle_alpha   90.00
_cell.angle_beta   90.00
_cell.angle_gamma   90.00
#
_symmetry.space_group_name_H-M   'P 1'
#
loop_
_entity.id
_entity.type
_entity.pdbx_description
1 polymer ?
#
loop_
_entity_poly.entity_id
_entity_poly.type
_entity_poly.pdbx_seq_one_letter_code
_entity_poly.pdbx_strand_id
1 'polypeptide(L)'
;MNERVLSLLSMCMQAKEKGHHVFFDYSPHVDRGQVAISVYKNGWKEDVDPDKRFIVTISGEVGYGKSSFAEVEAYLKELLA
;
A
#
# COMPACT_ATOMS: atom_id res chain seq x y z
N MET A 1 -16.27 -6.80 -3.24
CA MET A 1 -14.88 -6.43 -3.00
C MET A 1 -14.72 -5.77 -1.64
N ASN A 2 -13.59 -5.94 -1.01
CA ASN A 2 -13.32 -5.38 0.31
C ASN A 2 -13.21 -3.84 0.24
N GLU A 3 -14.07 -3.14 0.96
CA GLU A 3 -14.10 -1.66 0.95
C GLU A 3 -12.82 -1.03 1.47
N ARG A 4 -12.14 -1.68 2.43
CA ARG A 4 -10.87 -1.16 2.95
C ARG A 4 -9.77 -1.22 1.89
N VAL A 5 -9.77 -2.27 1.07
CA VAL A 5 -8.82 -2.39 -0.04
C VAL A 5 -9.09 -1.31 -1.08
N LEU A 6 -10.35 -1.05 -1.40
CA LEU A 6 -10.73 0.02 -2.33
C LEU A 6 -10.29 1.39 -1.79
N SER A 7 -10.44 1.60 -0.50
CA SER A 7 -10.00 2.83 0.15
C SER A 7 -8.49 3.02 0.03
N LEU A 8 -7.71 1.96 0.25
CA LEU A 8 -6.25 2.01 0.09
C LEU A 8 -5.86 2.33 -1.36
N LEU A 9 -6.52 1.70 -2.32
CA LEU A 9 -6.27 1.97 -3.73
C LEU A 9 -6.54 3.44 -4.07
N SER A 10 -7.66 3.98 -3.58
CA SER A 10 -8.00 5.38 -3.77
C SER A 10 -6.92 6.31 -3.21
N MET A 11 -6.42 6.03 -2.02
CA MET A 11 -5.34 6.82 -1.41
C MET A 11 -4.05 6.74 -2.22
N CYS A 12 -3.73 5.56 -2.76
CA CYS A 12 -2.56 5.38 -3.62
C CYS A 12 -2.66 6.23 -4.88
N MET A 13 -3.84 6.29 -5.48
CA MET A 13 -4.09 7.11 -6.67
C MET A 13 -3.96 8.60 -6.36
N GLN A 14 -4.46 9.03 -5.20
CA GLN A 14 -4.33 10.41 -4.74
C GLN A 14 -2.87 10.78 -4.47
N ALA A 15 -2.10 9.86 -3.90
CA ALA A 15 -0.68 10.08 -3.64
C ALA A 15 0.08 10.30 -4.94
N LYS A 16 -0.26 9.58 -5.99
CA LYS A 16 0.35 9.77 -7.31
C LYS A 16 0.08 11.18 -7.83
N GLU A 17 -1.13 11.68 -7.65
CA GLU A 17 -1.48 13.03 -8.08
C GLU A 17 -0.66 14.10 -7.36
N LYS A 18 -0.18 13.80 -6.15
CA LYS A 18 0.68 14.70 -5.37
C LYS A 18 2.17 14.53 -5.68
N GLY A 19 2.51 13.73 -6.67
CA GLY A 19 3.90 13.55 -7.11
C GLY A 19 4.64 12.37 -6.48
N HIS A 20 3.96 11.56 -5.66
CA HIS A 20 4.54 10.34 -5.10
C HIS A 20 4.31 9.18 -6.07
N HIS A 21 5.25 8.25 -6.13
CA HIS A 21 5.06 7.06 -6.94
C HIS A 21 4.68 5.90 -6.02
N VAL A 22 3.52 5.31 -6.25
CA VAL A 22 2.99 4.24 -5.41
C VAL A 22 2.61 3.04 -6.27
N PHE A 23 3.17 1.89 -5.94
CA PHE A 23 2.79 0.63 -6.57
C PHE A 23 1.75 -0.07 -5.69
N PHE A 24 0.72 -0.60 -6.32
CA PHE A 24 -0.33 -1.36 -5.65
C PHE A 24 -0.48 -2.69 -6.39
N ASP A 25 -0.07 -3.78 -5.75
CA ASP A 25 -0.13 -5.13 -6.32
C ASP A 25 -1.10 -6.00 -5.55
N TYR A 26 -2.09 -6.55 -6.24
CA TYR A 26 -3.02 -7.49 -5.67
C TYR A 26 -2.68 -8.91 -6.11
N SER A 27 -2.51 -9.82 -5.15
CA SER A 27 -2.20 -11.23 -5.40
C SER A 27 -3.29 -12.10 -4.77
N PRO A 28 -4.28 -12.55 -5.56
CA PRO A 28 -5.41 -13.32 -5.00
C PRO A 28 -5.05 -14.70 -4.51
N HIS A 29 -3.93 -15.24 -4.97
CA HIS A 29 -3.50 -16.62 -4.62
C HIS A 29 -2.58 -16.70 -3.42
N VAL A 30 -2.10 -15.57 -2.90
CA VAL A 30 -1.21 -15.54 -1.74
C VAL A 30 -2.04 -15.26 -0.50
N ASP A 31 -1.98 -16.17 0.49
CA ASP A 31 -2.70 -16.01 1.76
C ASP A 31 -4.17 -15.65 1.60
N ARG A 32 -4.85 -16.22 0.58
CA ARG A 32 -6.27 -15.96 0.26
C ARG A 32 -6.54 -14.52 -0.16
N GLY A 33 -5.53 -13.84 -0.63
CA GLY A 33 -5.61 -12.47 -1.08
C GLY A 33 -4.66 -11.57 -0.31
N GLN A 34 -3.73 -10.99 -1.02
CA GLN A 34 -2.70 -10.13 -0.46
C GLN A 34 -2.54 -8.88 -1.31
N VAL A 35 -2.33 -7.74 -0.66
CA VAL A 35 -2.02 -6.49 -1.33
C VAL A 35 -0.63 -6.04 -0.88
N ALA A 36 0.25 -5.75 -1.83
CA ALA A 36 1.56 -5.16 -1.58
C ALA A 36 1.54 -3.71 -2.05
N ILE A 37 1.95 -2.79 -1.20
CA ILE A 37 2.00 -1.36 -1.50
C ILE A 37 3.43 -0.88 -1.28
N SER A 38 4.03 -0.29 -2.32
CA SER A 38 5.38 0.27 -2.24
C SER A 38 5.31 1.75 -2.55
N VAL A 39 5.91 2.58 -1.69
CA VAL A 39 5.83 4.04 -1.79
C VAL A 39 7.21 4.62 -2.05
N TYR A 40 7.32 5.44 -3.09
CA TYR A 40 8.51 6.21 -3.43
C TYR A 40 8.13 7.69 -3.33
N LYS A 41 8.48 8.33 -2.22
CA LYS A 41 8.06 9.73 -1.96
C LYS A 41 8.54 10.73 -3.00
N ASN A 42 9.74 10.51 -3.52
CA ASN A 42 10.36 11.42 -4.48
C ASN A 42 10.29 10.90 -5.92
N GLY A 43 9.34 10.00 -6.20
CA GLY A 43 9.19 9.36 -7.48
C GLY A 43 10.07 8.12 -7.62
N TRP A 44 9.65 7.23 -8.52
CA TRP A 44 10.36 5.99 -8.77
C TRP A 44 11.61 6.25 -9.60
N LYS A 45 12.70 5.57 -9.24
CA LYS A 45 13.95 5.54 -10.00
C LYS A 45 14.47 4.12 -10.00
N GLU A 46 15.13 3.73 -11.10
CA GLU A 46 15.77 2.43 -11.19
C GLU A 46 16.83 2.28 -10.10
N ASP A 47 16.92 1.09 -9.53
CA ASP A 47 17.87 0.74 -8.47
C ASP A 47 17.73 1.49 -7.15
N VAL A 48 16.56 2.07 -6.90
CA VAL A 48 16.25 2.74 -5.63
C VAL A 48 15.18 1.93 -4.89
N ASP A 49 15.43 1.64 -3.62
CA ASP A 49 14.46 0.95 -2.77
C ASP A 49 13.29 1.89 -2.41
N PRO A 50 12.10 1.34 -2.17
CA PRO A 50 10.97 2.17 -1.74
C PRO A 50 11.22 2.77 -0.36
N ASP A 51 10.67 3.97 -0.13
CA ASP A 51 10.70 4.61 1.19
C ASP A 51 9.93 3.79 2.21
N LYS A 52 8.86 3.15 1.76
CA LYS A 52 8.05 2.28 2.60
C LYS A 52 7.40 1.19 1.77
N ARG A 53 7.31 0.00 2.33
CA ARG A 53 6.61 -1.13 1.71
C ARG A 53 5.71 -1.79 2.74
N PHE A 54 4.48 -2.07 2.32
CA PHE A 54 3.49 -2.73 3.16
C PHE A 54 2.98 -4.01 2.48
N ILE A 55 2.69 -5.02 3.27
CA ILE A 55 2.03 -6.23 2.80
C ILE A 55 0.82 -6.45 3.71
N VAL A 56 -0.38 -6.41 3.12
CA VAL A 56 -1.64 -6.50 3.85
C VAL A 56 -2.43 -7.69 3.32
N THR A 57 -2.96 -8.52 4.22
CA THR A 57 -3.87 -9.59 3.81
C THR A 57 -5.29 -9.03 3.74
N ILE A 58 -6.07 -9.53 2.76
CA ILE A 58 -7.47 -9.08 2.58
C ILE A 58 -8.31 -9.37 3.82
N SER A 59 -8.03 -10.48 4.52
CA SER A 59 -8.73 -10.84 5.75
C SER A 59 -8.40 -9.92 6.93
N GLY A 60 -7.36 -9.10 6.81
CA GLY A 60 -6.91 -8.22 7.88
C GLY A 60 -6.00 -8.89 8.90
N GLU A 61 -5.63 -10.13 8.69
CA GLU A 61 -4.72 -10.84 9.58
C GLU A 61 -3.34 -10.17 9.59
N VAL A 62 -2.82 -9.95 10.79
CA VAL A 62 -1.49 -9.37 10.98
C VAL A 62 -0.59 -10.45 11.56
N GLY A 63 0.39 -10.86 10.80
CA GLY A 63 1.36 -11.85 11.23
C GLY A 63 2.76 -11.38 10.88
N TYR A 64 3.69 -12.30 10.91
CA TYR A 64 5.08 -12.01 10.58
C TYR A 64 5.19 -11.44 9.16
N GLY A 65 5.80 -10.27 9.05
CA GLY A 65 5.99 -9.62 7.76
C GLY A 65 4.74 -8.96 7.17
N LYS A 66 3.65 -8.90 7.92
CA LYS A 66 2.39 -8.31 7.46
C LYS A 66 2.11 -7.00 8.18
N SER A 67 1.45 -6.08 7.48
CA SER A 67 1.00 -4.81 8.04
C SER A 67 -0.50 -4.85 8.26
N SER A 68 -1.00 -4.04 9.19
CA SER A 68 -2.45 -3.89 9.39
C SER A 68 -3.00 -2.85 8.40
N PHE A 69 -4.30 -2.91 8.12
CA PHE A 69 -4.97 -1.87 7.35
C PHE A 69 -4.81 -0.49 7.99
N ALA A 70 -4.97 -0.43 9.32
CA ALA A 70 -4.86 0.82 10.05
C ALA A 70 -3.48 1.47 9.91
N GLU A 71 -2.44 0.66 9.94
CA GLU A 71 -1.06 1.11 9.78
C GLU A 71 -0.82 1.74 8.40
N VAL A 72 -1.29 1.07 7.36
CA VAL A 72 -1.16 1.56 5.98
C VAL A 72 -2.00 2.81 5.77
N GLU A 73 -3.23 2.82 6.26
CA GLU A 73 -4.12 3.97 6.16
C GLU A 73 -3.51 5.20 6.83
N ALA A 74 -2.92 5.03 8.02
CA ALA A 74 -2.28 6.13 8.74
C ALA A 74 -1.10 6.71 7.95
N TYR A 75 -0.28 5.85 7.37
CA TYR A 75 0.86 6.27 6.57
C TYR A 75 0.40 7.05 5.32
N LEU A 76 -0.58 6.51 4.60
CA LEU A 76 -1.08 7.15 3.39
C LEU A 76 -1.77 8.48 3.68
N LYS A 77 -2.52 8.58 4.78
CA LYS A 77 -3.14 9.85 5.19
C LYS A 77 -2.09 10.91 5.49
N GLU A 78 -1.02 10.53 6.16
CA GLU A 78 0.09 11.45 6.45
C GLU A 78 0.76 11.91 5.14
N LEU A 79 0.93 10.99 4.20
CA LEU A 79 1.52 11.28 2.90
C LEU A 79 0.65 12.27 2.10
N LEU A 80 -0.67 12.18 2.26
CA LEU A 80 -1.63 13.02 1.56
C LEU A 80 -1.88 14.37 2.24
N ALA A 81 -1.42 14.54 3.46
CA ALA A 81 -1.61 15.77 4.22
C ALA A 81 -0.87 16.98 3.63
#